data_7eb06d42ad5989677cb0f6d1acb41390
#
_entry.id   7eb06d42ad5989677cb0f6d1acb41390
#
_cell.length_a   1.000
_cell.length_b   1.000
_cell.length_c   1.000
_cell.angle_alpha   90.00
_cell.angle_beta   90.00
_cell.angle_gamma   90.00
#
_symmetry.space_group_name_H-M   'P 1'
#
loop_
_entity.id
_entity.type
_entity.pdbx_description
1 polymer ?
#
loop_
_entity_poly.entity_id
_entity_poly.type
_entity_poly.pdbx_seq_one_letter_code
_entity_poly.pdbx_strand_id
1 'polypeptide(L)'
;MSSTLSRGASGTVAEAGLSKGPYRAPRGREISCKGWQQEAALRMLLNNLDPEVAEKPEELVVYGGTGKAARNWECFHAIVRSLKALEADETLLVQSGKPVAVFRTHEYAPRVLLCNSNLVGHWSNWDKFHELDRAGLMMYGQMTAGSWIYIGTQGILQGTYETFAAAAKKHFGGDLKGKLVVSGGMGGMGGAQPLAATMNGAAFLGMDVDPERIKKRLKTGYCDVLVNSLDEALRILKNAVRKGEATSVGLVGNCADVIPELAKRGVVPDLLTDQTSAHDPLGGYVPNGMTLEAARELRKQYPEEYQKRALAAIAVHVQGMLDLQKLGAVTFDYGNNIRTFAFQQGVKNAYDFPGFVPAYIRPLFCEGKGPFRWVALSGEPSDIARTDQLVLEMFPHDEHLSRWIKLAQKRVKFQGLPSRICWLGYGERDKFGLALNELVAGGEIKAPVVMGRDHLDCGSVASPYRETEAMRDGSDAVADWPLLNALMNTASGASWVSIHNGGGVGIGYSQHAGQVTVADGTKEMAKRIERVLTNDPGLGVARHVDAGYPEAIRFAKKTGVKVPMQ
;
A
#
# COMPACT_ATOMS: atom_id res chain seq x y z
N MET A 1 8.44 -58.82 10.99
CA MET A 1 9.67 -58.36 11.61
C MET A 1 9.61 -56.82 11.64
N SER A 2 9.31 -56.32 12.81
CA SER A 2 9.14 -54.87 13.11
C SER A 2 10.52 -54.28 13.44
N SER A 3 10.96 -53.26 12.73
CA SER A 3 12.11 -52.45 13.13
C SER A 3 11.65 -51.06 13.52
N THR A 4 11.60 -50.82 14.82
CA THR A 4 11.43 -49.55 15.47
C THR A 4 12.67 -48.67 15.25
N LEU A 5 12.57 -47.61 14.47
CA LEU A 5 13.55 -46.53 14.42
C LEU A 5 13.31 -45.59 15.60
N SER A 6 14.25 -45.58 16.54
CA SER A 6 14.31 -44.63 17.64
C SER A 6 14.54 -43.23 17.12
N ARG A 7 13.62 -42.31 17.42
CA ARG A 7 13.80 -40.85 17.26
C ARG A 7 14.81 -40.39 18.30
N GLY A 8 15.99 -40.00 17.86
CA GLY A 8 16.94 -39.28 18.67
C GLY A 8 16.38 -37.92 19.06
N ALA A 9 16.35 -37.64 20.35
CA ALA A 9 16.01 -36.35 20.91
C ALA A 9 17.09 -35.33 20.51
N SER A 10 16.78 -34.42 19.59
CA SER A 10 17.57 -33.21 19.37
C SER A 10 17.30 -32.27 20.54
N GLY A 11 18.33 -32.08 21.37
CA GLY A 11 18.27 -31.14 22.47
C GLY A 11 17.94 -29.73 21.99
N THR A 12 16.85 -29.20 22.52
CA THR A 12 16.49 -27.79 22.42
C THR A 12 17.54 -26.97 23.19
N VAL A 13 18.43 -26.34 22.44
CA VAL A 13 19.22 -25.22 23.00
C VAL A 13 18.17 -24.12 23.30
N ALA A 14 17.96 -23.85 24.58
CA ALA A 14 17.11 -22.77 25.05
C ALA A 14 17.65 -21.44 24.47
N GLU A 15 16.96 -20.88 23.47
CA GLU A 15 17.25 -19.54 22.96
C GLU A 15 16.88 -18.51 24.03
N ALA A 16 17.89 -17.97 24.70
CA ALA A 16 17.73 -16.87 25.63
C ALA A 16 17.15 -15.66 24.89
N GLY A 17 15.87 -15.33 25.16
CA GLY A 17 15.33 -13.98 25.19
C GLY A 17 15.48 -13.09 23.97
N LEU A 18 15.12 -13.53 22.75
CA LEU A 18 14.89 -12.57 21.66
C LEU A 18 13.57 -11.82 21.89
N SER A 19 13.65 -10.49 21.99
CA SER A 19 12.52 -9.59 22.26
C SER A 19 11.42 -9.73 21.22
N LYS A 20 10.15 -9.67 21.65
CA LYS A 20 8.96 -9.60 20.77
C LYS A 20 8.63 -8.18 20.32
N GLY A 21 9.64 -7.33 20.11
CA GLY A 21 9.46 -5.94 19.70
C GLY A 21 9.20 -4.97 20.87
N PRO A 22 8.94 -3.68 20.60
CA PRO A 22 8.99 -3.06 19.28
C PRO A 22 10.43 -2.93 18.74
N TYR A 23 10.56 -2.94 17.41
CA TYR A 23 11.85 -2.78 16.74
C TYR A 23 11.96 -1.42 16.07
N ARG A 24 13.20 -0.89 16.00
CA ARG A 24 13.56 0.24 15.15
C ARG A 24 14.70 -0.17 14.24
N ALA A 25 14.65 0.27 12.99
CA ALA A 25 15.71 0.00 12.04
C ALA A 25 17.00 0.70 12.46
N PRO A 26 18.18 0.04 12.38
CA PRO A 26 19.48 0.68 12.50
C PRO A 26 19.61 1.83 11.48
N ARG A 27 20.37 2.85 11.82
CA ARG A 27 20.62 4.06 11.03
C ARG A 27 22.12 4.24 10.80
N GLY A 28 22.49 4.97 9.74
CA GLY A 28 23.88 5.28 9.45
C GLY A 28 24.57 4.23 8.57
N ARG A 29 25.92 4.22 8.58
CA ARG A 29 26.75 3.43 7.65
C ARG A 29 27.17 2.06 8.19
N GLU A 30 27.01 1.80 9.47
CA GLU A 30 27.37 0.51 10.06
C GLU A 30 26.38 -0.56 9.63
N ILE A 31 26.88 -1.71 9.18
CA ILE A 31 26.07 -2.85 8.74
C ILE A 31 26.27 -4.04 9.66
N SER A 32 25.22 -4.79 9.87
CA SER A 32 25.22 -6.04 10.64
C SER A 32 25.16 -7.29 9.75
N CYS A 33 24.88 -7.09 8.46
CA CYS A 33 24.89 -8.11 7.43
C CYS A 33 26.19 -8.09 6.63
N LYS A 34 26.40 -9.06 5.74
CA LYS A 34 27.62 -9.17 4.92
C LYS A 34 27.66 -8.20 3.73
N GLY A 35 26.57 -7.50 3.43
CA GLY A 35 26.50 -6.51 2.37
C GLY A 35 25.26 -5.62 2.47
N TRP A 36 25.26 -4.52 1.73
CA TRP A 36 24.17 -3.54 1.77
C TRP A 36 22.84 -4.06 1.24
N GLN A 37 22.83 -5.03 0.32
CA GLN A 37 21.61 -5.60 -0.21
C GLN A 37 20.83 -6.38 0.88
N GLN A 38 21.55 -7.16 1.70
CA GLN A 38 21.01 -7.90 2.83
C GLN A 38 20.63 -6.96 3.99
N GLU A 39 21.51 -5.98 4.27
CA GLU A 39 21.30 -4.99 5.34
C GLU A 39 20.07 -4.12 5.04
N ALA A 40 19.87 -3.74 3.79
CA ALA A 40 18.69 -2.99 3.36
C ALA A 40 17.39 -3.77 3.61
N ALA A 41 17.35 -5.05 3.23
CA ALA A 41 16.20 -5.91 3.51
C ALA A 41 15.95 -6.06 5.01
N LEU A 42 17.00 -6.22 5.81
CA LEU A 42 16.91 -6.28 7.27
C LEU A 42 16.35 -4.97 7.85
N ARG A 43 16.89 -3.81 7.47
CA ARG A 43 16.42 -2.52 7.97
C ARG A 43 14.98 -2.26 7.58
N MET A 44 14.58 -2.61 6.37
CA MET A 44 13.20 -2.45 5.92
C MET A 44 12.22 -3.39 6.64
N LEU A 45 12.62 -4.63 6.92
CA LEU A 45 11.84 -5.54 7.77
C LEU A 45 11.63 -4.95 9.18
N LEU A 46 12.70 -4.43 9.80
CA LEU A 46 12.65 -3.80 11.11
C LEU A 46 11.83 -2.49 11.10
N ASN A 47 11.98 -1.68 10.04
CA ASN A 47 11.21 -0.45 9.85
C ASN A 47 9.69 -0.72 9.74
N ASN A 48 9.31 -1.85 9.13
CA ASN A 48 7.89 -2.26 9.08
C ASN A 48 7.28 -2.47 10.47
N LEU A 49 8.10 -2.77 11.47
CA LEU A 49 7.67 -3.01 12.86
C LEU A 49 8.00 -1.85 13.81
N ASP A 50 8.49 -0.72 13.28
CA ASP A 50 8.67 0.50 14.06
C ASP A 50 7.30 0.96 14.62
N PRO A 51 7.19 1.34 15.91
CA PRO A 51 5.93 1.81 16.51
C PRO A 51 5.30 3.02 15.82
N GLU A 52 6.12 3.82 15.12
CA GLU A 52 5.60 4.93 14.32
C GLU A 52 4.96 4.47 13.00
N VAL A 53 5.37 3.29 12.51
CA VAL A 53 4.95 2.71 11.22
C VAL A 53 3.81 1.72 11.42
N ALA A 54 4.04 0.67 12.20
CA ALA A 54 3.11 -0.44 12.38
C ALA A 54 1.83 -0.07 13.16
N GLU A 55 0.75 -0.76 12.85
CA GLU A 55 -0.50 -0.66 13.62
C GLU A 55 -0.42 -1.44 14.94
N LYS A 56 0.14 -2.68 14.90
CA LYS A 56 0.32 -3.56 16.05
C LYS A 56 1.64 -4.32 15.94
N PRO A 57 2.76 -3.67 16.23
CA PRO A 57 4.08 -4.27 16.07
C PRO A 57 4.28 -5.53 16.92
N GLU A 58 3.65 -5.62 18.10
CA GLU A 58 3.69 -6.79 18.99
C GLU A 58 3.03 -8.05 18.39
N GLU A 59 2.10 -7.87 17.45
CA GLU A 59 1.45 -8.94 16.68
C GLU A 59 2.08 -9.15 15.30
N LEU A 60 3.17 -8.46 14.98
CA LEU A 60 3.81 -8.37 13.65
C LEU A 60 2.90 -7.74 12.57
N VAL A 61 1.82 -7.07 12.97
CA VAL A 61 0.85 -6.46 12.07
C VAL A 61 1.30 -5.05 11.71
N VAL A 62 1.50 -4.84 10.42
CA VAL A 62 1.99 -3.58 9.86
C VAL A 62 0.83 -2.64 9.55
N TYR A 63 -0.13 -3.08 8.74
CA TYR A 63 -1.34 -2.31 8.42
C TYR A 63 -2.49 -3.19 7.90
N GLY A 64 -3.65 -2.58 7.66
CA GLY A 64 -4.81 -3.23 7.03
C GLY A 64 -5.49 -4.29 7.90
N GLY A 65 -5.37 -4.16 9.21
CA GLY A 65 -5.98 -5.04 10.19
C GLY A 65 -5.19 -6.31 10.48
N THR A 66 -4.72 -7.03 9.45
CA THR A 66 -4.06 -8.35 9.58
C THR A 66 -2.82 -8.52 8.73
N GLY A 67 -2.39 -7.49 7.98
CA GLY A 67 -1.22 -7.55 7.11
C GLY A 67 0.09 -7.60 7.90
N LYS A 68 0.81 -8.75 7.83
CA LYS A 68 2.01 -9.03 8.63
C LYS A 68 3.31 -8.90 7.86
N ALA A 69 4.39 -8.60 8.58
CA ALA A 69 5.76 -8.59 8.06
C ALA A 69 6.44 -9.97 8.12
N ALA A 70 6.05 -10.83 9.05
CA ALA A 70 6.53 -12.20 9.22
C ALA A 70 5.40 -13.06 9.83
N ARG A 71 5.45 -14.39 9.63
CA ARG A 71 4.40 -15.32 10.05
C ARG A 71 4.18 -15.31 11.56
N ASN A 72 5.25 -15.41 12.32
CA ASN A 72 5.30 -15.35 13.78
C ASN A 72 6.70 -14.89 14.23
N TRP A 73 6.89 -14.72 15.52
CA TRP A 73 8.18 -14.25 16.08
C TRP A 73 9.35 -15.20 15.83
N GLU A 74 9.13 -16.49 15.85
CA GLU A 74 10.16 -17.49 15.53
C GLU A 74 10.65 -17.32 14.07
N CYS A 75 9.70 -17.20 13.13
CA CYS A 75 10.01 -16.94 11.73
C CYS A 75 10.70 -15.59 11.53
N PHE A 76 10.25 -14.53 12.23
CA PHE A 76 10.88 -13.23 12.18
C PHE A 76 12.36 -13.30 12.59
N HIS A 77 12.65 -13.92 13.73
CA HIS A 77 14.03 -14.06 14.19
C HIS A 77 14.88 -14.94 13.26
N ALA A 78 14.28 -15.98 12.67
CA ALA A 78 14.95 -16.79 11.67
C ALA A 78 15.28 -16.00 10.39
N ILE A 79 14.36 -15.14 9.90
CA ILE A 79 14.64 -14.23 8.79
C ILE A 79 15.81 -13.29 9.14
N VAL A 80 15.79 -12.68 10.32
CA VAL A 80 16.87 -11.78 10.77
C VAL A 80 18.23 -12.49 10.79
N ARG A 81 18.30 -13.71 11.35
CA ARG A 81 19.53 -14.52 11.36
C ARG A 81 19.99 -14.88 9.94
N SER A 82 19.06 -15.28 9.09
CA SER A 82 19.35 -15.63 7.70
C SER A 82 19.92 -14.44 6.93
N LEU A 83 19.31 -13.25 7.03
CA LEU A 83 19.79 -12.05 6.34
C LEU A 83 21.21 -11.65 6.79
N LYS A 84 21.53 -11.81 8.09
CA LYS A 84 22.87 -11.55 8.61
C LYS A 84 23.94 -12.54 8.13
N ALA A 85 23.53 -13.79 7.89
CA ALA A 85 24.42 -14.85 7.43
C ALA A 85 24.57 -14.93 5.90
N LEU A 86 23.61 -14.36 5.14
CA LEU A 86 23.48 -14.52 3.70
C LEU A 86 24.68 -13.94 2.93
N GLU A 87 25.26 -14.76 2.04
CA GLU A 87 26.36 -14.35 1.17
C GLU A 87 25.89 -13.48 -0.01
N ALA A 88 26.84 -12.85 -0.70
CA ALA A 88 26.55 -11.96 -1.81
C ALA A 88 25.97 -12.69 -3.05
N ASP A 89 26.18 -14.00 -3.15
CA ASP A 89 25.69 -14.85 -4.25
C ASP A 89 24.57 -15.83 -3.81
N GLU A 90 24.01 -15.61 -2.61
CA GLU A 90 22.91 -16.44 -2.07
C GLU A 90 21.56 -15.71 -2.11
N THR A 91 20.50 -16.49 -2.22
CA THR A 91 19.11 -16.03 -2.19
C THR A 91 18.32 -16.74 -1.09
N LEU A 92 17.72 -15.96 -0.21
CA LEU A 92 16.80 -16.42 0.83
C LEU A 92 15.39 -16.56 0.25
N LEU A 93 14.76 -17.72 0.43
CA LEU A 93 13.36 -17.96 0.08
C LEU A 93 12.47 -17.82 1.31
N VAL A 94 11.40 -17.03 1.17
CA VAL A 94 10.42 -16.79 2.25
C VAL A 94 9.02 -17.13 1.74
N GLN A 95 8.39 -18.12 2.39
CA GLN A 95 7.05 -18.58 2.09
C GLN A 95 6.07 -18.12 3.19
N SER A 96 5.15 -17.23 2.87
CA SER A 96 4.17 -16.67 3.80
C SER A 96 4.81 -16.33 5.15
N GLY A 97 5.86 -15.48 5.10
CA GLY A 97 6.57 -14.98 6.26
C GLY A 97 7.46 -15.98 7.02
N LYS A 98 7.71 -17.17 6.46
CA LYS A 98 8.62 -18.19 6.99
C LYS A 98 9.83 -18.34 6.07
N PRO A 99 11.08 -18.20 6.56
CA PRO A 99 12.26 -18.52 5.77
C PRO A 99 12.32 -20.06 5.60
N VAL A 100 12.40 -20.51 4.35
CA VAL A 100 12.28 -21.94 4.04
C VAL A 100 13.53 -22.54 3.42
N ALA A 101 14.36 -21.72 2.76
CA ALA A 101 15.62 -22.18 2.17
C ALA A 101 16.55 -21.00 1.85
N VAL A 102 17.85 -21.31 1.75
CA VAL A 102 18.88 -20.45 1.15
C VAL A 102 19.53 -21.24 0.04
N PHE A 103 19.61 -20.65 -1.16
CA PHE A 103 20.27 -21.26 -2.30
C PHE A 103 21.33 -20.35 -2.86
N ARG A 104 22.42 -20.94 -3.34
CA ARG A 104 23.40 -20.22 -4.14
C ARG A 104 22.79 -19.90 -5.51
N THR A 105 22.88 -18.63 -5.88
CA THR A 105 22.45 -18.10 -7.17
C THR A 105 23.62 -17.42 -7.86
N HIS A 106 23.62 -16.10 -7.89
CA HIS A 106 24.75 -15.29 -8.37
C HIS A 106 24.61 -13.85 -7.81
N GLU A 107 25.67 -13.05 -7.92
CA GLU A 107 25.76 -11.70 -7.33
C GLU A 107 24.69 -10.71 -7.81
N TYR A 108 24.15 -10.89 -9.02
CA TYR A 108 23.09 -10.04 -9.57
C TYR A 108 21.68 -10.55 -9.28
N ALA A 109 21.53 -11.73 -8.69
CA ALA A 109 20.22 -12.25 -8.31
C ALA A 109 19.63 -11.47 -7.11
N PRO A 110 18.31 -11.47 -6.94
CA PRO A 110 17.68 -10.98 -5.72
C PRO A 110 18.22 -11.69 -4.48
N ARG A 111 18.49 -10.93 -3.41
CA ARG A 111 18.88 -11.52 -2.12
C ARG A 111 17.72 -12.20 -1.39
N VAL A 112 16.48 -11.78 -1.70
CA VAL A 112 15.27 -12.38 -1.11
C VAL A 112 14.20 -12.57 -2.17
N LEU A 113 13.55 -13.72 -2.16
CA LEU A 113 12.32 -13.98 -2.91
C LEU A 113 11.21 -14.35 -1.92
N LEU A 114 10.10 -13.61 -1.99
CA LEU A 114 8.96 -13.75 -1.10
C LEU A 114 7.70 -14.18 -1.86
N CYS A 115 7.00 -15.17 -1.33
CA CYS A 115 5.65 -15.53 -1.80
C CYS A 115 4.70 -15.52 -0.61
N ASN A 116 3.65 -14.71 -0.66
CA ASN A 116 2.73 -14.51 0.46
C ASN A 116 1.29 -14.79 0.05
N SER A 117 0.57 -15.56 0.87
CA SER A 117 -0.87 -15.79 0.77
C SER A 117 -1.34 -16.44 -0.54
N ASN A 118 -0.43 -16.95 -1.37
CA ASN A 118 -0.80 -17.55 -2.66
C ASN A 118 -1.45 -18.90 -2.44
N LEU A 119 -2.66 -19.06 -2.98
CA LEU A 119 -3.45 -20.27 -3.00
C LEU A 119 -3.76 -20.66 -4.45
N VAL A 120 -3.89 -21.96 -4.71
CA VAL A 120 -4.37 -22.44 -6.01
C VAL A 120 -5.80 -21.98 -6.23
N GLY A 121 -6.14 -21.53 -7.44
CA GLY A 121 -7.34 -20.77 -7.77
C GLY A 121 -8.64 -21.19 -7.09
N HIS A 122 -9.04 -22.48 -7.18
CA HIS A 122 -10.27 -22.97 -6.55
C HIS A 122 -10.29 -22.84 -5.02
N TRP A 123 -9.12 -22.90 -4.37
CA TRP A 123 -8.97 -22.75 -2.91
C TRP A 123 -8.64 -21.32 -2.48
N SER A 124 -8.54 -20.39 -3.41
CA SER A 124 -8.18 -19.01 -3.11
C SER A 124 -9.40 -18.23 -2.59
N ASN A 125 -9.74 -18.45 -1.32
CA ASN A 125 -10.81 -17.79 -0.59
C ASN A 125 -10.44 -17.64 0.89
N TRP A 126 -11.18 -16.79 1.61
CA TRP A 126 -10.93 -16.50 3.02
C TRP A 126 -11.07 -17.71 3.92
N ASP A 127 -12.01 -18.63 3.68
CA ASP A 127 -12.24 -19.77 4.55
C ASP A 127 -11.02 -20.69 4.54
N LYS A 128 -10.52 -21.02 3.35
CA LYS A 128 -9.31 -21.83 3.20
C LYS A 128 -8.07 -21.13 3.72
N PHE A 129 -7.96 -19.81 3.49
CA PHE A 129 -6.87 -19.02 4.05
C PHE A 129 -6.86 -19.09 5.58
N HIS A 130 -7.99 -18.85 6.25
CA HIS A 130 -8.09 -18.88 7.72
C HIS A 130 -7.82 -20.27 8.29
N GLU A 131 -8.25 -21.35 7.60
CA GLU A 131 -7.89 -22.71 7.98
C GLU A 131 -6.37 -22.91 8.03
N LEU A 132 -5.67 -22.48 6.97
CA LEU A 132 -4.22 -22.63 6.85
C LEU A 132 -3.45 -21.67 7.77
N ASP A 133 -3.95 -20.48 7.99
CA ASP A 133 -3.35 -19.51 8.94
C ASP A 133 -3.42 -20.05 10.38
N ARG A 134 -4.58 -20.59 10.80
CA ARG A 134 -4.72 -21.26 12.10
C ARG A 134 -3.83 -22.49 12.24
N ALA A 135 -3.58 -23.22 11.14
CA ALA A 135 -2.64 -24.33 11.11
C ALA A 135 -1.15 -23.88 11.10
N GLY A 136 -0.87 -22.59 11.08
CA GLY A 136 0.49 -22.03 11.05
C GLY A 136 1.21 -22.21 9.69
N LEU A 137 0.46 -22.42 8.61
CA LEU A 137 1.00 -22.68 7.26
C LEU A 137 1.06 -21.44 6.38
N MET A 138 0.29 -20.42 6.70
CA MET A 138 0.21 -19.16 5.94
C MET A 138 0.27 -17.94 6.87
N MET A 139 0.44 -16.78 6.26
CA MET A 139 0.18 -15.47 6.87
C MET A 139 -0.38 -14.54 5.78
N TYR A 140 -1.16 -13.55 6.17
CA TYR A 140 -1.59 -12.47 5.28
C TYR A 140 -0.47 -11.44 5.11
N GLY A 141 0.38 -11.66 4.10
CA GLY A 141 1.47 -10.75 3.74
C GLY A 141 0.97 -9.67 2.79
N GLN A 142 0.13 -8.76 3.29
CA GLN A 142 -0.51 -7.73 2.49
C GLN A 142 0.52 -6.79 1.87
N MET A 143 0.62 -6.79 0.53
CA MET A 143 1.35 -5.83 -0.30
C MET A 143 2.72 -5.42 0.30
N THR A 144 2.93 -4.12 0.53
CA THR A 144 4.17 -3.55 1.04
C THR A 144 4.51 -3.95 2.49
N ALA A 145 3.54 -4.44 3.27
CA ALA A 145 3.80 -5.04 4.57
C ALA A 145 4.56 -6.37 4.43
N GLY A 146 4.09 -7.26 3.56
CA GLY A 146 4.68 -8.57 3.33
C GLY A 146 5.96 -8.54 2.48
N SER A 147 6.22 -7.46 1.76
CA SER A 147 7.43 -7.24 0.94
C SER A 147 8.42 -6.25 1.56
N TRP A 148 8.19 -5.82 2.78
CA TRP A 148 9.10 -4.97 3.55
C TRP A 148 9.47 -3.65 2.86
N ILE A 149 8.49 -2.97 2.27
CA ILE A 149 8.66 -1.66 1.63
C ILE A 149 7.59 -0.66 2.05
N TYR A 150 6.84 -0.94 3.12
CA TYR A 150 5.90 -0.01 3.70
C TYR A 150 6.64 1.13 4.41
N ILE A 151 6.24 2.36 4.15
CA ILE A 151 6.87 3.60 4.63
C ILE A 151 5.93 4.44 5.50
N GLY A 152 4.95 3.80 6.11
CA GLY A 152 3.89 4.48 6.84
C GLY A 152 2.82 5.07 5.92
N THR A 153 2.00 5.93 6.48
CA THR A 153 0.80 6.50 5.83
C THR A 153 1.12 7.33 4.58
N GLN A 154 2.33 7.90 4.47
CA GLN A 154 2.71 8.64 3.26
C GLN A 154 2.77 7.75 2.01
N GLY A 155 2.90 6.44 2.14
CA GLY A 155 2.97 5.51 1.01
C GLY A 155 1.75 5.54 0.09
N ILE A 156 0.58 5.91 0.62
CA ILE A 156 -0.65 6.10 -0.17
C ILE A 156 -1.02 7.58 -0.34
N LEU A 157 -0.36 8.47 0.42
CA LEU A 157 -0.74 9.90 0.46
C LEU A 157 -0.71 10.54 -0.92
N GLN A 158 0.35 10.31 -1.71
CA GLN A 158 0.40 10.92 -3.04
C GLN A 158 -0.63 10.32 -3.99
N GLY A 159 -0.85 9.00 -4.01
CA GLY A 159 -1.88 8.40 -4.85
C GLY A 159 -3.27 8.97 -4.55
N THR A 160 -3.55 9.24 -3.27
CA THR A 160 -4.79 9.90 -2.85
C THR A 160 -4.81 11.37 -3.28
N TYR A 161 -3.69 12.08 -3.14
CA TYR A 161 -3.54 13.45 -3.62
C TYR A 161 -3.77 13.53 -5.14
N GLU A 162 -3.17 12.63 -5.93
CA GLU A 162 -3.36 12.54 -7.38
C GLU A 162 -4.81 12.26 -7.76
N THR A 163 -5.45 11.31 -7.05
CA THR A 163 -6.84 10.95 -7.29
C THR A 163 -7.76 12.13 -7.04
N PHE A 164 -7.58 12.85 -5.93
CA PHE A 164 -8.38 14.03 -5.62
C PHE A 164 -8.10 15.19 -6.57
N ALA A 165 -6.85 15.39 -6.99
CA ALA A 165 -6.49 16.39 -8.00
C ALA A 165 -7.12 16.08 -9.36
N ALA A 166 -7.10 14.82 -9.79
CA ALA A 166 -7.74 14.40 -11.04
C ALA A 166 -9.27 14.54 -10.97
N ALA A 167 -9.89 14.20 -9.84
CA ALA A 167 -11.30 14.42 -9.60
C ALA A 167 -11.65 15.93 -9.60
N ALA A 168 -10.82 16.76 -8.96
CA ALA A 168 -10.98 18.22 -8.97
C ALA A 168 -10.95 18.79 -10.40
N LYS A 169 -9.97 18.35 -11.19
CA LYS A 169 -9.85 18.76 -12.60
C LYS A 169 -11.05 18.35 -13.43
N LYS A 170 -11.53 17.12 -13.23
CA LYS A 170 -12.62 16.54 -14.02
C LYS A 170 -13.99 17.15 -13.69
N HIS A 171 -14.25 17.48 -12.40
CA HIS A 171 -15.59 17.82 -11.91
C HIS A 171 -15.73 19.25 -11.39
N PHE A 172 -14.62 19.91 -10.96
CA PHE A 172 -14.70 21.17 -10.20
C PHE A 172 -13.79 22.29 -10.72
N GLY A 173 -13.26 22.17 -11.94
CA GLY A 173 -12.45 23.23 -12.56
C GLY A 173 -11.00 23.31 -12.11
N GLY A 174 -10.50 22.32 -11.33
CA GLY A 174 -9.07 22.16 -11.06
C GLY A 174 -8.63 22.21 -9.60
N ASP A 175 -9.48 22.65 -8.65
CA ASP A 175 -9.19 22.59 -7.22
C ASP A 175 -10.42 22.18 -6.39
N LEU A 176 -10.22 21.94 -5.10
CA LEU A 176 -11.28 21.57 -4.16
C LEU A 176 -11.54 22.65 -3.12
N LYS A 177 -11.15 23.90 -3.35
CA LYS A 177 -11.42 25.00 -2.45
C LYS A 177 -12.93 25.22 -2.29
N GLY A 178 -13.39 25.24 -1.03
CA GLY A 178 -14.80 25.35 -0.71
C GLY A 178 -15.61 24.08 -1.01
N LYS A 179 -14.96 22.95 -1.25
CA LYS A 179 -15.57 21.64 -1.48
C LYS A 179 -15.46 20.74 -0.25
N LEU A 180 -16.46 19.89 -0.05
CA LEU A 180 -16.48 18.88 1.02
C LEU A 180 -16.17 17.51 0.45
N VAL A 181 -15.13 16.87 1.00
CA VAL A 181 -14.77 15.47 0.75
C VAL A 181 -15.15 14.63 1.97
N VAL A 182 -15.82 13.51 1.74
CA VAL A 182 -16.21 12.57 2.82
C VAL A 182 -15.65 11.18 2.52
N SER A 183 -15.08 10.53 3.55
CA SER A 183 -14.55 9.17 3.42
C SER A 183 -14.57 8.42 4.74
N GLY A 184 -14.57 7.08 4.67
CA GLY A 184 -14.43 6.17 5.79
C GLY A 184 -13.01 5.64 5.96
N GLY A 185 -12.66 5.28 7.20
CA GLY A 185 -11.38 4.67 7.56
C GLY A 185 -10.24 5.67 7.79
N MET A 186 -9.66 5.64 9.00
CA MET A 186 -8.54 6.50 9.42
C MET A 186 -7.31 5.68 9.84
N GLY A 187 -7.26 4.41 9.43
CA GLY A 187 -6.14 3.49 9.66
C GLY A 187 -4.88 3.84 8.85
N GLY A 188 -3.98 2.86 8.67
CA GLY A 188 -2.70 3.06 7.97
C GLY A 188 -2.85 3.64 6.56
N MET A 189 -3.83 3.17 5.81
CA MET A 189 -4.13 3.61 4.44
C MET A 189 -5.10 4.79 4.42
N GLY A 190 -6.31 4.62 4.96
CA GLY A 190 -7.35 5.65 4.96
C GLY A 190 -6.96 6.95 5.67
N GLY A 191 -6.07 6.85 6.64
CA GLY A 191 -5.53 8.01 7.36
C GLY A 191 -4.71 8.99 6.52
N ALA A 192 -4.39 8.68 5.26
CA ALA A 192 -3.79 9.61 4.30
C ALA A 192 -4.80 10.60 3.70
N GLN A 193 -6.06 10.23 3.64
CA GLN A 193 -7.09 11.01 2.93
C GLN A 193 -7.31 12.42 3.47
N PRO A 194 -7.35 12.67 4.81
CA PRO A 194 -7.52 14.03 5.32
C PRO A 194 -6.45 14.99 4.82
N LEU A 195 -5.17 14.56 4.87
CA LEU A 195 -4.07 15.40 4.39
C LEU A 195 -4.10 15.58 2.87
N ALA A 196 -4.39 14.53 2.11
CA ALA A 196 -4.53 14.61 0.65
C ALA A 196 -5.64 15.58 0.22
N ALA A 197 -6.78 15.55 0.91
CA ALA A 197 -7.91 16.44 0.65
C ALA A 197 -7.54 17.91 0.98
N THR A 198 -6.94 18.16 2.14
CA THR A 198 -6.54 19.52 2.53
C THR A 198 -5.39 20.06 1.68
N MET A 199 -4.48 19.23 1.18
CA MET A 199 -3.45 19.63 0.19
C MET A 199 -4.07 20.04 -1.16
N ASN A 200 -5.26 19.54 -1.49
CA ASN A 200 -6.06 19.94 -2.65
C ASN A 200 -7.04 21.09 -2.34
N GLY A 201 -7.00 21.66 -1.13
CA GLY A 201 -7.81 22.80 -0.73
C GLY A 201 -9.19 22.47 -0.14
N ALA A 202 -9.54 21.17 0.01
CA ALA A 202 -10.84 20.73 0.49
C ALA A 202 -11.03 20.84 2.00
N ALA A 203 -12.30 20.99 2.43
CA ALA A 203 -12.74 20.54 3.74
C ALA A 203 -12.97 19.02 3.70
N PHE A 204 -12.61 18.29 4.78
CA PHE A 204 -12.65 16.82 4.79
C PHE A 204 -13.32 16.29 6.06
N LEU A 205 -14.22 15.32 5.88
CA LEU A 205 -14.78 14.50 6.96
C LEU A 205 -14.30 13.06 6.81
N GLY A 206 -13.51 12.59 7.77
CA GLY A 206 -13.14 11.18 7.90
C GLY A 206 -13.82 10.52 9.10
N MET A 207 -14.17 9.24 8.97
CA MET A 207 -14.83 8.49 10.04
C MET A 207 -14.00 7.25 10.39
N ASP A 208 -13.87 6.98 11.69
CA ASP A 208 -13.34 5.71 12.19
C ASP A 208 -14.02 5.36 13.52
N VAL A 209 -14.26 4.07 13.75
CA VAL A 209 -14.82 3.57 15.00
C VAL A 209 -13.81 3.56 16.15
N ASP A 210 -12.52 3.56 15.83
CA ASP A 210 -11.42 3.55 16.78
C ASP A 210 -10.80 4.96 16.93
N PRO A 211 -11.04 5.64 18.07
CA PRO A 211 -10.51 6.98 18.31
C PRO A 211 -8.98 7.03 18.30
N GLU A 212 -8.30 5.93 18.63
CA GLU A 212 -6.83 5.89 18.65
C GLU A 212 -6.23 6.04 17.23
N ARG A 213 -6.92 5.53 16.21
CA ARG A 213 -6.54 5.74 14.82
C ARG A 213 -6.60 7.22 14.44
N ILE A 214 -7.67 7.91 14.82
CA ILE A 214 -7.81 9.35 14.58
C ILE A 214 -6.75 10.14 15.35
N LYS A 215 -6.53 9.82 16.65
CA LYS A 215 -5.48 10.46 17.47
C LYS A 215 -4.09 10.30 16.85
N LYS A 216 -3.78 9.10 16.29
CA LYS A 216 -2.52 8.87 15.56
C LYS A 216 -2.41 9.84 14.35
N ARG A 217 -3.51 10.13 13.64
CA ARG A 217 -3.50 11.11 12.51
C ARG A 217 -3.30 12.53 12.98
N LEU A 218 -3.89 12.94 14.12
CA LEU A 218 -3.61 14.25 14.70
C LEU A 218 -2.14 14.38 15.09
N LYS A 219 -1.59 13.39 15.81
CA LYS A 219 -0.17 13.39 16.22
C LYS A 219 0.78 13.51 15.04
N THR A 220 0.49 12.83 13.94
CA THR A 220 1.32 12.84 12.73
C THR A 220 1.04 14.04 11.80
N GLY A 221 0.03 14.86 12.09
CA GLY A 221 -0.33 16.03 11.29
C GLY A 221 -1.09 15.72 10.01
N TYR A 222 -1.74 14.54 9.94
CA TYR A 222 -2.58 14.14 8.81
C TYR A 222 -4.03 14.57 8.96
N CYS A 223 -4.51 14.80 10.19
CA CYS A 223 -5.85 15.31 10.49
C CYS A 223 -5.76 16.48 11.46
N ASP A 224 -6.64 17.46 11.34
CA ASP A 224 -6.58 18.69 12.13
C ASP A 224 -7.39 18.60 13.43
N VAL A 225 -8.59 17.98 13.39
CA VAL A 225 -9.55 17.97 14.51
C VAL A 225 -10.14 16.58 14.71
N LEU A 226 -10.31 16.17 15.97
CA LEU A 226 -11.09 14.99 16.37
C LEU A 226 -12.39 15.44 17.04
N VAL A 227 -13.51 14.85 16.65
CA VAL A 227 -14.83 15.09 17.26
C VAL A 227 -15.56 13.76 17.51
N ASN A 228 -16.49 13.79 18.47
CA ASN A 228 -17.34 12.63 18.82
C ASN A 228 -18.80 12.80 18.38
N SER A 229 -19.14 13.91 17.74
CA SER A 229 -20.51 14.26 17.33
C SER A 229 -20.54 14.68 15.88
N LEU A 230 -21.48 14.12 15.11
CA LEU A 230 -21.72 14.51 13.72
C LEU A 230 -22.14 16.00 13.62
N ASP A 231 -22.92 16.48 14.57
CA ASP A 231 -23.37 17.88 14.58
C ASP A 231 -22.19 18.84 14.75
N GLU A 232 -21.24 18.51 15.62
CA GLU A 232 -20.02 19.29 15.77
C GLU A 232 -19.16 19.24 14.51
N ALA A 233 -18.98 18.04 13.92
CA ALA A 233 -18.26 17.90 12.65
C ALA A 233 -18.86 18.79 11.56
N LEU A 234 -20.17 18.72 11.37
CA LEU A 234 -20.88 19.49 10.35
C LEU A 234 -20.82 21.00 10.60
N ARG A 235 -20.85 21.44 11.85
CA ARG A 235 -20.68 22.86 12.21
C ARG A 235 -19.32 23.38 11.79
N ILE A 236 -18.25 22.63 12.08
CA ILE A 236 -16.87 23.00 11.68
C ILE A 236 -16.76 23.03 10.16
N LEU A 237 -17.20 21.95 9.49
CA LEU A 237 -17.05 21.79 8.04
C LEU A 237 -17.87 22.79 7.22
N LYS A 238 -19.11 23.09 7.62
CA LYS A 238 -19.91 24.15 6.98
C LYS A 238 -19.21 25.52 7.02
N ASN A 239 -18.56 25.84 8.14
CA ASN A 239 -17.81 27.08 8.26
C ASN A 239 -16.56 27.06 7.36
N ALA A 240 -15.81 25.95 7.34
CA ALA A 240 -14.63 25.77 6.50
C ALA A 240 -14.98 25.89 4.99
N VAL A 241 -16.01 25.18 4.53
CA VAL A 241 -16.51 25.25 3.15
C VAL A 241 -16.89 26.67 2.76
N ARG A 242 -17.67 27.35 3.61
CA ARG A 242 -18.10 28.75 3.34
C ARG A 242 -16.94 29.72 3.20
N LYS A 243 -15.86 29.51 3.98
CA LYS A 243 -14.67 30.36 3.95
C LYS A 243 -13.64 29.90 2.90
N GLY A 244 -13.82 28.73 2.30
CA GLY A 244 -12.82 28.12 1.44
C GLY A 244 -11.53 27.73 2.20
N GLU A 245 -11.66 27.36 3.47
CA GLU A 245 -10.57 26.92 4.33
C GLU A 245 -10.39 25.39 4.23
N ALA A 246 -9.16 24.95 3.98
CA ALA A 246 -8.82 23.53 4.00
C ALA A 246 -8.72 23.07 5.46
N THR A 247 -9.66 22.23 5.90
CA THR A 247 -9.75 21.73 7.27
C THR A 247 -10.20 20.30 7.28
N SER A 248 -9.53 19.43 8.02
CA SER A 248 -9.89 18.02 8.16
C SER A 248 -10.45 17.70 9.54
N VAL A 249 -11.56 17.01 9.57
CA VAL A 249 -12.24 16.54 10.78
C VAL A 249 -12.32 15.03 10.79
N GLY A 250 -11.79 14.41 11.84
CA GLY A 250 -11.94 12.99 12.15
C GLY A 250 -13.10 12.80 13.14
N LEU A 251 -14.16 12.13 12.71
CA LEU A 251 -15.32 11.79 13.53
C LEU A 251 -15.18 10.37 14.06
N VAL A 252 -15.31 10.20 15.38
CA VAL A 252 -15.46 8.86 15.98
C VAL A 252 -16.86 8.37 15.68
N GLY A 253 -17.00 7.44 14.74
CA GLY A 253 -18.28 6.94 14.29
C GLY A 253 -18.17 5.82 13.26
N ASN A 254 -19.26 5.07 13.11
CA ASN A 254 -19.37 4.01 12.11
C ASN A 254 -19.91 4.57 10.80
N CYS A 255 -19.27 4.26 9.70
CA CYS A 255 -19.68 4.73 8.37
C CYS A 255 -21.10 4.25 8.01
N ALA A 256 -21.47 3.03 8.40
CA ALA A 256 -22.81 2.48 8.16
C ALA A 256 -23.92 3.20 8.94
N ASP A 257 -23.58 4.00 9.96
CA ASP A 257 -24.52 4.88 10.66
C ASP A 257 -24.46 6.30 10.10
N VAL A 258 -23.25 6.84 9.88
CA VAL A 258 -23.04 8.24 9.52
C VAL A 258 -23.41 8.55 8.07
N ILE A 259 -23.03 7.69 7.12
CA ILE A 259 -23.28 7.94 5.69
C ILE A 259 -24.78 8.00 5.36
N PRO A 260 -25.62 7.03 5.83
CA PRO A 260 -27.08 7.15 5.67
C PRO A 260 -27.68 8.37 6.38
N GLU A 261 -27.14 8.76 7.54
CA GLU A 261 -27.61 9.94 8.26
C GLU A 261 -27.30 11.24 7.51
N LEU A 262 -26.13 11.34 6.83
CA LEU A 262 -25.84 12.47 5.94
C LEU A 262 -26.86 12.56 4.80
N ALA A 263 -27.19 11.44 4.15
CA ALA A 263 -28.19 11.38 3.09
C ALA A 263 -29.57 11.83 3.60
N LYS A 264 -29.99 11.32 4.75
CA LYS A 264 -31.27 11.68 5.42
C LYS A 264 -31.35 13.17 5.74
N ARG A 265 -30.25 13.78 6.16
CA ARG A 265 -30.15 15.23 6.45
C ARG A 265 -29.99 16.11 5.22
N GLY A 266 -29.87 15.53 4.03
CA GLY A 266 -29.58 16.26 2.79
C GLY A 266 -28.20 16.95 2.80
N VAL A 267 -27.25 16.43 3.57
CA VAL A 267 -25.87 16.90 3.58
C VAL A 267 -25.09 16.13 2.52
N VAL A 268 -25.00 16.70 1.34
CA VAL A 268 -24.38 16.07 0.17
C VAL A 268 -22.94 16.54 0.06
N PRO A 269 -21.93 15.64 0.13
CA PRO A 269 -20.54 16.00 -0.13
C PRO A 269 -20.31 16.24 -1.63
N ASP A 270 -19.32 17.03 -1.97
CA ASP A 270 -18.87 17.19 -3.36
C ASP A 270 -18.17 15.93 -3.86
N LEU A 271 -17.28 15.32 -3.04
CA LEU A 271 -16.66 14.02 -3.30
C LEU A 271 -16.97 13.04 -2.15
N LEU A 272 -17.30 11.81 -2.52
CA LEU A 272 -17.56 10.72 -1.58
C LEU A 272 -16.77 9.47 -1.97
N THR A 273 -16.06 8.90 -1.02
CA THR A 273 -15.35 7.63 -1.21
C THR A 273 -15.28 6.84 0.09
N ASP A 274 -14.62 5.68 0.09
CA ASP A 274 -14.39 4.87 1.27
C ASP A 274 -13.05 4.14 1.24
N GLN A 275 -12.40 4.09 2.39
CA GLN A 275 -11.18 3.31 2.60
C GLN A 275 -11.17 2.60 3.97
N THR A 276 -12.35 2.16 4.43
CA THR A 276 -12.46 1.22 5.55
C THR A 276 -11.79 -0.10 5.21
N SER A 277 -11.47 -0.92 6.20
CA SER A 277 -10.90 -2.27 5.97
C SER A 277 -12.00 -3.27 5.56
N ALA A 278 -12.85 -2.89 4.61
CA ALA A 278 -13.98 -3.71 4.14
C ALA A 278 -13.54 -5.01 3.45
N HIS A 279 -12.32 -5.05 2.92
CA HIS A 279 -11.73 -6.24 2.28
C HIS A 279 -11.59 -7.45 3.22
N ASP A 280 -11.63 -7.23 4.52
CA ASP A 280 -11.63 -8.26 5.56
C ASP A 280 -12.82 -8.05 6.50
N PRO A 281 -13.99 -8.64 6.20
CA PRO A 281 -15.18 -8.46 7.03
C PRO A 281 -15.06 -9.02 8.44
N LEU A 282 -14.16 -10.00 8.65
CA LEU A 282 -13.93 -10.58 9.98
C LEU A 282 -12.91 -9.79 10.80
N GLY A 283 -11.76 -9.49 10.21
CA GLY A 283 -10.63 -8.87 10.93
C GLY A 283 -10.61 -7.34 10.87
N GLY A 284 -11.20 -6.74 9.83
CA GLY A 284 -11.03 -5.34 9.47
C GLY A 284 -12.26 -4.45 9.66
N TYR A 285 -13.41 -4.83 9.10
CA TYR A 285 -14.63 -4.01 9.16
C TYR A 285 -15.38 -4.21 10.47
N VAL A 286 -15.86 -3.12 11.09
CA VAL A 286 -16.61 -3.18 12.36
C VAL A 286 -18.11 -3.03 12.09
N PRO A 287 -18.96 -3.98 12.55
CA PRO A 287 -20.42 -3.85 12.44
C PRO A 287 -20.94 -2.59 13.13
N ASN A 288 -22.01 -1.99 12.59
CA ASN A 288 -22.67 -0.85 13.23
C ASN A 288 -23.60 -1.27 14.37
N GLY A 289 -24.11 -0.28 15.10
CA GLY A 289 -25.07 -0.49 16.20
C GLY A 289 -24.46 -1.10 17.47
N MET A 290 -23.12 -1.12 17.62
CA MET A 290 -22.43 -1.61 18.82
C MET A 290 -21.16 -0.82 19.12
N THR A 291 -20.68 -0.90 20.36
CA THR A 291 -19.39 -0.31 20.73
C THR A 291 -18.22 -1.13 20.17
N LEU A 292 -17.03 -0.52 20.07
CA LEU A 292 -15.83 -1.21 19.60
C LEU A 292 -15.46 -2.41 20.51
N GLU A 293 -15.66 -2.27 21.83
CA GLU A 293 -15.43 -3.33 22.81
C GLU A 293 -16.40 -4.50 22.61
N ALA A 294 -17.69 -4.21 22.45
CA ALA A 294 -18.71 -5.23 22.17
C ALA A 294 -18.43 -5.96 20.84
N ALA A 295 -17.99 -5.21 19.83
CA ALA A 295 -17.61 -5.78 18.54
C ALA A 295 -16.37 -6.70 18.65
N ARG A 296 -15.35 -6.31 19.43
CA ARG A 296 -14.17 -7.14 19.70
C ARG A 296 -14.52 -8.44 20.41
N GLU A 297 -15.41 -8.37 21.42
CA GLU A 297 -15.86 -9.55 22.16
C GLU A 297 -16.71 -10.48 21.28
N LEU A 298 -17.65 -9.92 20.49
CA LEU A 298 -18.46 -10.69 19.56
C LEU A 298 -17.58 -11.44 18.55
N ARG A 299 -16.56 -10.77 18.00
CA ARG A 299 -15.62 -11.38 17.06
C ARG A 299 -14.85 -12.56 17.66
N LYS A 300 -14.45 -12.43 18.94
CA LYS A 300 -13.71 -13.47 19.64
C LYS A 300 -14.58 -14.69 19.96
N GLN A 301 -15.80 -14.46 20.42
CA GLN A 301 -16.71 -15.53 20.87
C GLN A 301 -17.51 -16.15 19.72
N TYR A 302 -17.97 -15.33 18.78
CA TYR A 302 -18.89 -15.72 17.70
C TYR A 302 -18.45 -15.12 16.35
N PRO A 303 -17.33 -15.58 15.77
CA PRO A 303 -16.75 -14.99 14.57
C PRO A 303 -17.68 -15.00 13.36
N GLU A 304 -18.47 -16.06 13.18
CA GLU A 304 -19.44 -16.17 12.07
C GLU A 304 -20.56 -15.13 12.18
N GLU A 305 -21.10 -14.94 13.38
CA GLU A 305 -22.13 -13.93 13.65
C GLU A 305 -21.56 -12.51 13.47
N TYR A 306 -20.30 -12.29 13.91
CA TYR A 306 -19.62 -11.03 13.68
C TYR A 306 -19.51 -10.73 12.19
N GLN A 307 -19.01 -11.69 11.40
CA GLN A 307 -18.82 -11.54 9.96
C GLN A 307 -20.15 -11.27 9.25
N LYS A 308 -21.22 -11.96 9.63
CA LYS A 308 -22.57 -11.73 9.11
C LYS A 308 -23.02 -10.29 9.36
N ARG A 309 -22.85 -9.77 10.59
CA ARG A 309 -23.18 -8.38 10.93
C ARG A 309 -22.30 -7.37 10.20
N ALA A 310 -21.01 -7.64 10.05
CA ALA A 310 -20.10 -6.79 9.30
C ALA A 310 -20.52 -6.67 7.83
N LEU A 311 -20.87 -7.79 7.19
CA LEU A 311 -21.36 -7.80 5.80
C LEU A 311 -22.70 -7.04 5.65
N ALA A 312 -23.63 -7.20 6.60
CA ALA A 312 -24.88 -6.43 6.62
C ALA A 312 -24.61 -4.92 6.77
N ALA A 313 -23.68 -4.53 7.63
CA ALA A 313 -23.29 -3.12 7.81
C ALA A 313 -22.62 -2.54 6.54
N ILE A 314 -21.80 -3.33 5.84
CA ILE A 314 -21.23 -2.95 4.54
C ILE A 314 -22.34 -2.66 3.53
N ALA A 315 -23.38 -3.46 3.46
CA ALA A 315 -24.53 -3.21 2.58
C ALA A 315 -25.25 -1.89 2.89
N VAL A 316 -25.46 -1.59 4.16
CA VAL A 316 -26.05 -0.32 4.63
C VAL A 316 -25.14 0.86 4.25
N HIS A 317 -23.84 0.73 4.45
CA HIS A 317 -22.87 1.77 4.11
C HIS A 317 -22.89 2.09 2.61
N VAL A 318 -22.79 1.07 1.74
CA VAL A 318 -22.83 1.25 0.27
C VAL A 318 -24.16 1.79 -0.20
N GLN A 319 -25.29 1.34 0.38
CA GLN A 319 -26.60 1.92 0.05
C GLN A 319 -26.63 3.42 0.38
N GLY A 320 -26.10 3.84 1.53
CA GLY A 320 -25.99 5.25 1.88
C GLY A 320 -25.10 6.04 0.91
N MET A 321 -24.00 5.45 0.42
CA MET A 321 -23.16 6.07 -0.62
C MET A 321 -23.94 6.26 -1.92
N LEU A 322 -24.71 5.27 -2.35
CA LEU A 322 -25.57 5.35 -3.54
C LEU A 322 -26.68 6.40 -3.39
N ASP A 323 -27.23 6.55 -2.20
CA ASP A 323 -28.25 7.56 -1.94
C ASP A 323 -27.65 8.98 -2.00
N LEU A 324 -26.44 9.20 -1.47
CA LEU A 324 -25.72 10.46 -1.63
C LEU A 324 -25.33 10.73 -3.08
N GLN A 325 -24.94 9.69 -3.84
CA GLN A 325 -24.67 9.81 -5.28
C GLN A 325 -25.92 10.30 -6.04
N LYS A 326 -27.08 9.74 -5.75
CA LYS A 326 -28.37 10.21 -6.34
C LYS A 326 -28.68 11.65 -5.99
N LEU A 327 -28.23 12.13 -4.83
CA LEU A 327 -28.38 13.52 -4.41
C LEU A 327 -27.33 14.46 -5.04
N GLY A 328 -26.36 13.92 -5.79
CA GLY A 328 -25.38 14.70 -6.56
C GLY A 328 -23.93 14.59 -6.10
N ALA A 329 -23.61 13.75 -5.12
CA ALA A 329 -22.22 13.49 -4.72
C ALA A 329 -21.44 12.78 -5.84
N VAL A 330 -20.27 13.28 -6.21
CA VAL A 330 -19.33 12.54 -7.05
C VAL A 330 -18.74 11.40 -6.22
N THR A 331 -19.17 10.17 -6.51
CA THR A 331 -18.88 8.98 -5.71
C THR A 331 -17.97 8.03 -6.48
N PHE A 332 -16.97 7.47 -5.80
CA PHE A 332 -16.08 6.43 -6.34
C PHE A 332 -15.57 5.50 -5.25
N ASP A 333 -15.23 4.25 -5.62
CA ASP A 333 -14.59 3.27 -4.76
C ASP A 333 -13.07 3.49 -4.76
N TYR A 334 -12.47 3.57 -3.57
CA TYR A 334 -11.02 3.67 -3.43
C TYR A 334 -10.30 2.31 -3.34
N GLY A 335 -11.01 1.22 -3.64
CA GLY A 335 -10.40 -0.09 -3.85
C GLY A 335 -10.21 -0.93 -2.61
N ASN A 336 -11.24 -1.05 -1.79
CA ASN A 336 -11.26 -1.92 -0.61
C ASN A 336 -12.28 -3.08 -0.72
N ASN A 337 -12.79 -3.34 -1.92
CA ASN A 337 -13.76 -4.40 -2.21
C ASN A 337 -15.16 -4.22 -1.57
N ILE A 338 -15.48 -3.02 -1.08
CA ILE A 338 -16.74 -2.75 -0.38
C ILE A 338 -17.96 -2.99 -1.29
N ARG A 339 -17.86 -2.65 -2.57
CA ARG A 339 -18.94 -2.85 -3.57
C ARG A 339 -19.28 -4.33 -3.75
N THR A 340 -18.26 -5.19 -3.83
CA THR A 340 -18.45 -6.64 -4.03
C THR A 340 -19.20 -7.27 -2.86
N PHE A 341 -18.79 -6.94 -1.63
CA PHE A 341 -19.48 -7.47 -0.46
C PHE A 341 -20.90 -6.92 -0.31
N ALA A 342 -21.13 -5.64 -0.63
CA ALA A 342 -22.48 -5.08 -0.66
C ALA A 342 -23.36 -5.77 -1.72
N PHE A 343 -22.81 -6.03 -2.92
CA PHE A 343 -23.51 -6.75 -3.99
C PHE A 343 -23.92 -8.17 -3.55
N GLN A 344 -23.01 -8.89 -2.89
CA GLN A 344 -23.29 -10.21 -2.33
C GLN A 344 -24.35 -10.18 -1.23
N GLN A 345 -24.55 -9.06 -0.55
CA GLN A 345 -25.60 -8.82 0.43
C GLN A 345 -26.90 -8.25 -0.18
N GLY A 346 -27.02 -8.22 -1.50
CA GLY A 346 -28.24 -7.86 -2.21
C GLY A 346 -28.34 -6.42 -2.67
N VAL A 347 -27.30 -5.59 -2.52
CA VAL A 347 -27.23 -4.24 -3.12
C VAL A 347 -26.89 -4.38 -4.60
N LYS A 348 -27.91 -4.64 -5.44
CA LYS A 348 -27.74 -4.99 -6.86
C LYS A 348 -27.04 -3.93 -7.71
N ASN A 349 -27.14 -2.68 -7.31
CA ASN A 349 -26.53 -1.53 -7.97
C ASN A 349 -25.25 -1.03 -7.28
N ALA A 350 -24.58 -1.87 -6.49
CA ALA A 350 -23.34 -1.51 -5.78
C ALA A 350 -22.22 -0.99 -6.71
N TYR A 351 -22.26 -1.35 -7.98
CA TYR A 351 -21.28 -0.93 -8.99
C TYR A 351 -21.70 0.31 -9.81
N ASP A 352 -22.79 1.01 -9.45
CA ASP A 352 -23.22 2.23 -10.15
C ASP A 352 -22.24 3.40 -9.97
N PHE A 353 -21.35 3.35 -8.98
CA PHE A 353 -20.18 4.24 -8.91
C PHE A 353 -18.91 3.48 -9.29
N PRO A 354 -18.01 4.11 -10.07
CA PRO A 354 -16.78 3.48 -10.56
C PRO A 354 -15.72 3.32 -9.48
N GLY A 355 -14.72 2.47 -9.74
CA GLY A 355 -13.46 2.51 -9.03
C GLY A 355 -12.60 3.74 -9.42
N PHE A 356 -11.70 4.15 -8.52
CA PHE A 356 -10.85 5.33 -8.75
C PHE A 356 -9.87 5.16 -9.92
N VAL A 357 -9.43 3.92 -10.20
CA VAL A 357 -8.47 3.68 -11.28
C VAL A 357 -9.08 3.94 -12.65
N PRO A 358 -10.22 3.30 -13.06
CA PRO A 358 -10.83 3.63 -14.34
C PRO A 358 -11.33 5.07 -14.40
N ALA A 359 -11.72 5.67 -13.26
CA ALA A 359 -12.25 7.04 -13.22
C ALA A 359 -11.15 8.11 -13.42
N TYR A 360 -9.93 7.91 -12.87
CA TYR A 360 -8.93 8.97 -12.73
C TYR A 360 -7.49 8.56 -13.05
N ILE A 361 -7.10 7.30 -12.85
CA ILE A 361 -5.68 6.89 -12.83
C ILE A 361 -5.25 6.18 -14.12
N ARG A 362 -6.14 5.53 -14.84
CA ARG A 362 -5.83 4.73 -16.02
C ARG A 362 -4.93 5.45 -17.06
N PRO A 363 -5.11 6.73 -17.38
CA PRO A 363 -4.23 7.43 -18.33
C PRO A 363 -2.77 7.47 -17.87
N LEU A 364 -2.51 7.61 -16.57
CA LEU A 364 -1.16 7.59 -16.00
C LEU A 364 -0.52 6.21 -16.12
N PHE A 365 -1.30 5.15 -15.88
CA PHE A 365 -0.84 3.77 -16.04
C PHE A 365 -0.45 3.43 -17.49
N CYS A 366 -1.12 4.04 -18.48
CA CYS A 366 -0.75 3.91 -19.89
C CYS A 366 0.66 4.43 -20.21
N GLU A 367 1.20 5.32 -19.39
CA GLU A 367 2.56 5.88 -19.49
C GLU A 367 3.56 5.22 -18.54
N GLY A 368 3.16 4.11 -17.90
CA GLY A 368 3.97 3.45 -16.87
C GLY A 368 4.15 4.29 -15.61
N LYS A 369 3.34 5.37 -15.43
CA LYS A 369 3.42 6.27 -14.29
C LYS A 369 2.67 5.68 -13.11
N GLY A 370 3.31 5.66 -11.94
CA GLY A 370 2.72 5.09 -10.72
C GLY A 370 3.57 5.37 -9.47
N PRO A 371 3.14 4.86 -8.30
CA PRO A 371 3.68 5.21 -7.00
C PRO A 371 5.08 4.63 -6.79
N PHE A 372 6.09 5.48 -6.91
CA PHE A 372 7.51 5.18 -6.70
C PHE A 372 7.98 5.78 -5.38
N ARG A 373 8.71 5.01 -4.57
CA ARG A 373 9.15 5.42 -3.24
C ARG A 373 10.62 5.10 -2.98
N TRP A 374 11.22 5.87 -2.05
CA TRP A 374 12.58 5.61 -1.57
C TRP A 374 12.71 5.90 -0.09
N VAL A 375 13.70 5.25 0.54
CA VAL A 375 13.96 5.28 1.98
C VAL A 375 15.45 5.49 2.23
N ALA A 376 15.79 6.50 3.03
CA ALA A 376 17.16 6.81 3.40
C ALA A 376 17.61 5.92 4.59
N LEU A 377 18.50 4.96 4.34
CA LEU A 377 19.02 4.06 5.38
C LEU A 377 19.94 4.75 6.38
N SER A 378 20.40 5.95 6.09
CA SER A 378 21.11 6.82 7.04
C SER A 378 20.25 7.19 8.25
N GLY A 379 18.93 7.25 8.08
CA GLY A 379 18.01 7.77 9.07
C GLY A 379 17.99 9.30 9.15
N GLU A 380 18.68 9.99 8.21
CA GLU A 380 18.83 11.44 8.22
C GLU A 380 17.77 12.11 7.32
N PRO A 381 16.93 12.99 7.87
CA PRO A 381 15.97 13.76 7.06
C PRO A 381 16.62 14.62 5.97
N SER A 382 17.87 15.05 6.15
CA SER A 382 18.63 15.81 5.16
C SER A 382 18.85 15.05 3.86
N ASP A 383 18.97 13.72 3.91
CA ASP A 383 19.15 12.90 2.72
C ASP A 383 17.87 12.90 1.87
N ILE A 384 16.69 12.89 2.52
CA ILE A 384 15.41 13.05 1.80
C ILE A 384 15.26 14.47 1.24
N ALA A 385 15.69 15.51 1.98
CA ALA A 385 15.68 16.86 1.46
C ALA A 385 16.56 17.00 0.21
N ARG A 386 17.74 16.35 0.18
CA ARG A 386 18.61 16.33 -1.02
C ARG A 386 17.96 15.57 -2.19
N THR A 387 17.30 14.45 -1.93
CA THR A 387 16.58 13.70 -2.99
C THR A 387 15.35 14.44 -3.49
N ASP A 388 14.62 15.16 -2.63
CA ASP A 388 13.52 16.03 -3.04
C ASP A 388 14.04 17.13 -4.00
N GLN A 389 15.20 17.72 -3.68
CA GLN A 389 15.83 18.71 -4.55
C GLN A 389 16.24 18.08 -5.91
N LEU A 390 16.75 16.85 -5.90
CA LEU A 390 17.07 16.11 -7.13
C LEU A 390 15.81 15.94 -8.02
N VAL A 391 14.67 15.60 -7.45
CA VAL A 391 13.40 15.50 -8.23
C VAL A 391 13.06 16.84 -8.89
N LEU A 392 13.18 17.96 -8.16
CA LEU A 392 12.88 19.29 -8.69
C LEU A 392 13.88 19.71 -9.80
N GLU A 393 15.13 19.30 -9.68
CA GLU A 393 16.19 19.55 -10.69
C GLU A 393 15.97 18.72 -11.96
N MET A 394 15.60 17.46 -11.81
CA MET A 394 15.44 16.53 -12.95
C MET A 394 14.14 16.72 -13.73
N PHE A 395 13.06 17.13 -13.04
CA PHE A 395 11.72 17.23 -13.63
C PHE A 395 11.12 18.65 -13.49
N PRO A 396 11.84 19.73 -13.88
CA PRO A 396 11.40 21.11 -13.67
C PRO A 396 10.13 21.46 -14.46
N HIS A 397 9.82 20.71 -15.52
CA HIS A 397 8.65 20.94 -16.37
C HIS A 397 7.37 20.26 -15.85
N ASP A 398 7.48 19.34 -14.87
CA ASP A 398 6.33 18.73 -14.23
C ASP A 398 5.90 19.60 -13.02
N GLU A 399 5.08 20.61 -13.30
CA GLU A 399 4.56 21.53 -12.27
C GLU A 399 3.77 20.80 -11.19
N HIS A 400 3.06 19.73 -11.56
CA HIS A 400 2.26 18.94 -10.63
C HIS A 400 3.15 18.16 -9.67
N LEU A 401 4.18 17.49 -10.16
CA LEU A 401 5.20 16.81 -9.37
C LEU A 401 5.96 17.81 -8.48
N SER A 402 6.35 18.96 -9.02
CA SER A 402 7.02 20.03 -8.27
C SER A 402 6.15 20.55 -7.13
N ARG A 403 4.84 20.76 -7.38
CA ARG A 403 3.88 21.15 -6.33
C ARG A 403 3.79 20.08 -5.24
N TRP A 404 3.68 18.80 -5.62
CA TRP A 404 3.65 17.71 -4.67
C TRP A 404 4.89 17.68 -3.76
N ILE A 405 6.10 17.71 -4.33
CA ILE A 405 7.36 17.70 -3.55
C ILE A 405 7.42 18.87 -2.56
N LYS A 406 7.10 20.10 -3.01
CA LYS A 406 7.08 21.29 -2.15
C LYS A 406 6.06 21.21 -1.00
N LEU A 407 4.90 20.58 -1.24
CA LEU A 407 3.89 20.33 -0.21
C LEU A 407 4.36 19.23 0.74
N ALA A 408 4.94 18.14 0.23
CA ALA A 408 5.44 17.03 1.02
C ALA A 408 6.56 17.47 1.98
N GLN A 409 7.49 18.29 1.53
CA GLN A 409 8.54 18.89 2.38
C GLN A 409 7.97 19.64 3.59
N LYS A 410 6.85 20.33 3.42
CA LYS A 410 6.22 21.15 4.48
C LYS A 410 5.27 20.37 5.37
N ARG A 411 4.55 19.39 4.83
CA ARG A 411 3.39 18.78 5.46
C ARG A 411 3.61 17.32 5.90
N VAL A 412 4.50 16.59 5.23
CA VAL A 412 4.69 15.15 5.51
C VAL A 412 5.76 14.95 6.57
N LYS A 413 5.34 14.44 7.73
CA LYS A 413 6.24 13.98 8.79
C LYS A 413 6.63 12.53 8.52
N PHE A 414 7.92 12.21 8.70
CA PHE A 414 8.40 10.84 8.54
C PHE A 414 7.89 9.93 9.66
N GLN A 415 7.65 8.69 9.31
CA GLN A 415 7.33 7.59 10.22
C GLN A 415 8.43 6.54 10.06
N GLY A 416 9.16 6.24 11.13
CA GLY A 416 10.33 5.35 11.07
C GLY A 416 11.51 5.97 10.31
N LEU A 417 12.10 5.23 9.36
CA LEU A 417 13.15 5.74 8.49
C LEU A 417 12.62 6.85 7.57
N PRO A 418 13.38 7.95 7.36
CA PRO A 418 13.00 9.00 6.44
C PRO A 418 12.78 8.46 5.03
N SER A 419 11.69 8.86 4.41
CA SER A 419 11.26 8.34 3.12
C SER A 419 10.48 9.37 2.32
N ARG A 420 10.37 9.14 1.02
CA ARG A 420 9.56 9.92 0.11
C ARG A 420 8.88 9.03 -0.91
N ILE A 421 7.75 9.50 -1.42
CA ILE A 421 7.02 8.92 -2.55
C ILE A 421 6.77 10.01 -3.58
N CYS A 422 6.87 9.66 -4.85
CA CYS A 422 6.33 10.46 -5.95
C CYS A 422 5.97 9.55 -7.13
N TRP A 423 5.08 10.01 -8.00
CA TRP A 423 4.71 9.25 -9.18
C TRP A 423 5.67 9.53 -10.31
N LEU A 424 6.43 8.51 -10.68
CA LEU A 424 7.35 8.51 -11.82
C LEU A 424 6.95 7.41 -12.80
N GLY A 425 7.19 7.66 -14.09
CA GLY A 425 6.84 6.78 -15.18
C GLY A 425 8.03 6.07 -15.82
N TYR A 426 7.76 5.46 -16.97
CA TYR A 426 8.76 4.85 -17.81
C TYR A 426 9.72 5.91 -18.37
N GLY A 427 11.04 5.67 -18.25
CA GLY A 427 12.08 6.60 -18.64
C GLY A 427 12.31 7.78 -17.67
N GLU A 428 11.62 7.76 -16.51
CA GLU A 428 11.82 8.71 -15.41
C GLU A 428 12.44 7.99 -14.19
N ARG A 429 11.96 6.79 -13.84
CA ARG A 429 12.44 6.02 -12.68
C ARG A 429 13.89 5.60 -12.81
N ASP A 430 14.30 5.12 -13.97
CA ASP A 430 15.67 4.69 -14.26
C ASP A 430 16.65 5.85 -14.14
N LYS A 431 16.33 7.00 -14.74
CA LYS A 431 17.15 8.21 -14.66
C LYS A 431 17.27 8.72 -13.23
N PHE A 432 16.16 8.80 -12.50
CA PHE A 432 16.17 9.21 -11.10
C PHE A 432 16.95 8.23 -10.23
N GLY A 433 16.76 6.93 -10.42
CA GLY A 433 17.48 5.89 -9.68
C GLY A 433 18.98 5.91 -9.92
N LEU A 434 19.43 6.14 -11.16
CA LEU A 434 20.84 6.31 -11.50
C LEU A 434 21.44 7.56 -10.86
N ALA A 435 20.77 8.70 -10.97
CA ALA A 435 21.21 9.95 -10.34
C ALA A 435 21.28 9.82 -8.81
N LEU A 436 20.32 9.13 -8.21
CA LEU A 436 20.33 8.85 -6.78
C LEU A 436 21.50 7.94 -6.38
N ASN A 437 21.83 6.93 -7.19
CA ASN A 437 23.01 6.08 -6.97
C ASN A 437 24.32 6.88 -7.07
N GLU A 438 24.39 7.86 -7.97
CA GLU A 438 25.53 8.79 -8.06
C GLU A 438 25.68 9.66 -6.82
N LEU A 439 24.57 10.18 -6.24
CA LEU A 439 24.61 10.93 -4.98
C LEU A 439 25.14 10.08 -3.81
N VAL A 440 24.79 8.79 -3.77
CA VAL A 440 25.35 7.85 -2.77
C VAL A 440 26.85 7.62 -3.03
N ALA A 441 27.25 7.39 -4.28
CA ALA A 441 28.66 7.20 -4.65
C ALA A 441 29.52 8.44 -4.32
N GLY A 442 29.00 9.64 -4.57
CA GLY A 442 29.63 10.92 -4.28
C GLY A 442 29.64 11.31 -2.81
N GLY A 443 28.93 10.58 -1.94
CA GLY A 443 28.83 10.87 -0.51
C GLY A 443 27.92 12.05 -0.14
N GLU A 444 27.16 12.58 -1.11
CA GLU A 444 26.13 13.61 -0.84
C GLU A 444 24.98 13.04 -0.02
N ILE A 445 24.68 11.76 -0.18
CA ILE A 445 23.78 10.97 0.66
C ILE A 445 24.62 10.06 1.56
N LYS A 446 24.29 10.05 2.85
CA LYS A 446 25.16 9.50 3.89
C LYS A 446 25.17 7.97 4.00
N ALA A 447 24.19 7.28 3.42
CA ALA A 447 24.12 5.82 3.38
C ALA A 447 23.27 5.40 2.17
N PRO A 448 23.27 4.10 1.78
CA PRO A 448 22.43 3.62 0.70
C PRO A 448 20.95 3.97 0.83
N VAL A 449 20.27 4.00 -0.32
CA VAL A 449 18.85 4.31 -0.43
C VAL A 449 18.11 3.12 -1.01
N VAL A 450 17.06 2.71 -0.32
CA VAL A 450 16.14 1.68 -0.82
C VAL A 450 15.11 2.33 -1.72
N MET A 451 14.95 1.82 -2.93
CA MET A 451 13.92 2.23 -3.88
C MET A 451 12.96 1.09 -4.12
N GLY A 452 11.69 1.40 -4.26
CA GLY A 452 10.65 0.45 -4.60
C GLY A 452 9.40 1.16 -5.07
N ARG A 453 8.32 0.42 -5.17
CA ARG A 453 7.03 1.00 -5.54
C ARG A 453 5.90 0.30 -4.80
N ASP A 454 4.71 0.88 -4.84
CA ASP A 454 3.53 0.20 -4.35
C ASP A 454 3.18 -0.99 -5.25
N HIS A 455 2.54 -2.02 -4.70
CA HIS A 455 2.05 -3.16 -5.46
C HIS A 455 0.83 -2.81 -6.35
N LEU A 456 0.28 -1.61 -6.18
CA LEU A 456 -0.77 -1.03 -7.02
C LEU A 456 -0.24 -0.45 -8.34
N ASP A 457 1.01 -0.68 -8.67
CA ASP A 457 1.68 -0.10 -9.84
C ASP A 457 1.13 -0.64 -11.16
N CYS A 458 1.33 0.11 -12.23
CA CYS A 458 0.70 -0.06 -13.54
C CYS A 458 0.87 -1.44 -14.20
N GLY A 459 1.94 -2.16 -13.91
CA GLY A 459 2.28 -3.45 -14.56
C GLY A 459 2.33 -4.64 -13.61
N SER A 460 2.04 -4.46 -12.33
CA SER A 460 2.38 -5.43 -11.28
C SER A 460 1.19 -6.13 -10.64
N VAL A 461 -0.02 -5.91 -11.12
CA VAL A 461 -1.23 -6.36 -10.43
C VAL A 461 -2.30 -6.86 -11.40
N ALA A 462 -3.07 -7.86 -10.97
CA ALA A 462 -4.37 -8.22 -11.51
C ALA A 462 -5.38 -8.13 -10.35
N SER A 463 -6.29 -7.17 -10.43
CA SER A 463 -7.26 -6.85 -9.39
C SER A 463 -8.52 -6.27 -10.04
N PRO A 464 -9.48 -7.15 -10.43
CA PRO A 464 -10.67 -6.76 -11.23
C PRO A 464 -11.56 -5.71 -10.56
N TYR A 465 -11.49 -5.60 -9.25
CA TYR A 465 -12.29 -4.62 -8.50
C TYR A 465 -11.49 -3.38 -8.06
N ARG A 466 -10.27 -3.19 -8.61
CA ARG A 466 -9.44 -2.03 -8.26
C ARG A 466 -8.54 -1.59 -9.43
N GLU A 467 -7.27 -2.07 -9.49
CA GLU A 467 -6.28 -1.53 -10.44
C GLU A 467 -6.55 -1.96 -11.88
N THR A 468 -7.12 -3.13 -12.07
CA THR A 468 -7.45 -3.65 -13.41
C THR A 468 -8.95 -3.68 -13.69
N GLU A 469 -9.73 -2.94 -12.91
CA GLU A 469 -11.15 -2.76 -13.16
C GLU A 469 -11.38 -2.12 -14.53
N ALA A 470 -12.29 -2.72 -15.32
CA ALA A 470 -12.69 -2.26 -16.63
C ALA A 470 -11.51 -2.09 -17.62
N MET A 471 -10.64 -3.08 -17.70
CA MET A 471 -9.64 -3.13 -18.77
C MET A 471 -10.33 -3.16 -20.12
N ARG A 472 -9.78 -2.41 -21.09
CA ARG A 472 -10.42 -2.20 -22.40
C ARG A 472 -10.71 -3.48 -23.17
N ASP A 473 -9.88 -4.51 -22.99
CA ASP A 473 -9.97 -5.83 -23.63
C ASP A 473 -10.66 -6.88 -22.76
N GLY A 474 -11.09 -6.53 -21.54
CA GLY A 474 -11.68 -7.46 -20.57
C GLY A 474 -10.69 -8.33 -19.83
N SER A 475 -9.39 -8.04 -19.89
CA SER A 475 -8.33 -8.81 -19.23
C SER A 475 -8.18 -8.52 -17.73
N ASP A 476 -9.20 -8.02 -17.08
CA ASP A 476 -9.19 -7.57 -15.67
C ASP A 476 -8.61 -8.61 -14.71
N ALA A 477 -8.95 -9.88 -14.90
CA ALA A 477 -8.58 -10.99 -14.02
C ALA A 477 -7.36 -11.81 -14.48
N VAL A 478 -6.66 -11.37 -15.54
CA VAL A 478 -5.51 -12.12 -16.07
C VAL A 478 -4.29 -11.93 -15.16
N ALA A 479 -3.99 -12.97 -14.38
CA ALA A 479 -2.91 -12.94 -13.38
C ALA A 479 -1.51 -13.21 -13.95
N ASP A 480 -1.37 -13.52 -15.23
CA ASP A 480 -0.07 -13.70 -15.89
C ASP A 480 0.79 -12.43 -15.79
N TRP A 481 0.16 -11.24 -15.84
CA TRP A 481 0.84 -9.96 -15.79
C TRP A 481 1.66 -9.74 -14.51
N PRO A 482 1.13 -9.88 -13.30
CA PRO A 482 1.95 -9.77 -12.08
C PRO A 482 3.00 -10.88 -11.97
N LEU A 483 2.74 -12.08 -12.48
CA LEU A 483 3.74 -13.15 -12.51
C LEU A 483 4.90 -12.80 -13.45
N LEU A 484 4.61 -12.33 -14.67
CA LEU A 484 5.62 -11.84 -15.60
C LEU A 484 6.38 -10.64 -15.02
N ASN A 485 5.72 -9.76 -14.29
CA ASN A 485 6.37 -8.64 -13.60
C ASN A 485 7.41 -9.13 -12.59
N ALA A 486 7.06 -10.09 -11.72
CA ALA A 486 7.99 -10.66 -10.75
C ALA A 486 9.17 -11.38 -11.43
N LEU A 487 8.91 -12.17 -12.47
CA LEU A 487 9.94 -12.88 -13.24
C LEU A 487 10.89 -11.88 -13.92
N MET A 488 10.35 -10.84 -14.56
CA MET A 488 11.15 -9.80 -15.23
C MET A 488 12.01 -9.00 -14.24
N ASN A 489 11.46 -8.62 -13.08
CA ASN A 489 12.22 -7.94 -12.04
C ASN A 489 13.32 -8.82 -11.46
N THR A 490 13.08 -10.13 -11.31
CA THR A 490 14.10 -11.11 -10.90
C THR A 490 15.20 -11.20 -11.94
N ALA A 491 14.87 -11.34 -13.23
CA ALA A 491 15.84 -11.39 -14.33
C ALA A 491 16.61 -10.07 -14.51
N SER A 492 15.99 -8.94 -14.19
CA SER A 492 16.64 -7.61 -14.24
C SER A 492 17.62 -7.36 -13.10
N GLY A 493 17.54 -8.14 -12.00
CA GLY A 493 18.44 -8.04 -10.87
C GLY A 493 17.96 -7.12 -9.75
N ALA A 494 16.67 -7.06 -9.47
CA ALA A 494 16.13 -6.40 -8.27
C ALA A 494 16.76 -6.95 -6.99
N SER A 495 16.81 -6.16 -5.92
CA SER A 495 17.40 -6.57 -4.64
C SER A 495 16.55 -7.61 -3.91
N TRP A 496 15.22 -7.43 -3.93
CA TRP A 496 14.26 -8.48 -3.58
C TRP A 496 12.96 -8.32 -4.36
N VAL A 497 12.29 -9.45 -4.59
CA VAL A 497 11.06 -9.56 -5.38
C VAL A 497 10.03 -10.37 -4.62
N SER A 498 8.77 -10.03 -4.80
CA SER A 498 7.67 -10.69 -4.10
C SER A 498 6.44 -10.92 -4.97
N ILE A 499 5.70 -11.99 -4.66
CA ILE A 499 4.39 -12.30 -5.24
C ILE A 499 3.40 -12.50 -4.10
N HIS A 500 2.24 -11.87 -4.19
CA HIS A 500 1.21 -11.93 -3.16
C HIS A 500 -0.18 -12.16 -3.76
N ASN A 501 -1.06 -12.74 -2.94
CA ASN A 501 -2.49 -12.81 -3.18
C ASN A 501 -3.23 -11.97 -2.13
N GLY A 502 -4.33 -11.35 -2.51
CA GLY A 502 -5.28 -10.69 -1.62
C GLY A 502 -5.17 -9.19 -1.60
N GLY A 503 -3.98 -8.64 -1.33
CA GLY A 503 -3.78 -7.19 -1.26
C GLY A 503 -4.82 -6.46 -0.42
N GLY A 504 -5.20 -5.25 -0.80
CA GLY A 504 -6.24 -4.45 -0.13
C GLY A 504 -7.68 -4.79 -0.54
N VAL A 505 -7.89 -5.81 -1.38
CA VAL A 505 -9.22 -6.26 -1.83
C VAL A 505 -9.61 -7.65 -1.30
N GLY A 506 -8.67 -8.36 -0.65
CA GLY A 506 -8.92 -9.63 0.01
C GLY A 506 -8.46 -10.87 -0.78
N ILE A 507 -8.34 -11.99 -0.08
CA ILE A 507 -7.89 -13.27 -0.62
C ILE A 507 -8.79 -13.71 -1.79
N GLY A 508 -8.16 -14.07 -2.92
CA GLY A 508 -8.84 -14.51 -4.14
C GLY A 508 -9.26 -13.38 -5.09
N TYR A 509 -9.12 -12.12 -4.67
CA TYR A 509 -9.56 -10.97 -5.46
C TYR A 509 -8.42 -10.17 -6.11
N SER A 510 -7.16 -10.46 -5.77
CA SER A 510 -6.01 -9.87 -6.45
C SER A 510 -4.78 -10.75 -6.41
N GLN A 511 -3.97 -10.63 -7.47
CA GLN A 511 -2.62 -11.14 -7.55
C GLN A 511 -1.69 -9.96 -7.86
N HIS A 512 -0.60 -9.80 -7.12
CA HIS A 512 0.29 -8.67 -7.33
C HIS A 512 1.74 -8.99 -7.00
N ALA A 513 2.65 -8.24 -7.61
CA ALA A 513 4.08 -8.38 -7.45
C ALA A 513 4.69 -7.10 -6.87
N GLY A 514 5.73 -7.28 -6.05
CA GLY A 514 6.58 -6.23 -5.52
C GLY A 514 8.01 -6.36 -6.03
N GLN A 515 8.68 -5.24 -6.20
CA GLN A 515 10.12 -5.19 -6.42
C GLN A 515 10.75 -4.08 -5.56
N VAL A 516 11.97 -4.34 -5.13
CA VAL A 516 12.79 -3.36 -4.40
C VAL A 516 14.23 -3.43 -4.91
N THR A 517 14.85 -2.28 -5.06
CA THR A 517 16.20 -2.11 -5.58
C THR A 517 16.96 -1.14 -4.69
N VAL A 518 18.21 -1.42 -4.38
CA VAL A 518 19.04 -0.62 -3.48
C VAL A 518 20.07 0.17 -4.28
N ALA A 519 20.09 1.48 -4.10
CA ALA A 519 21.16 2.34 -4.58
C ALA A 519 22.26 2.39 -3.51
N ASP A 520 23.37 1.69 -3.73
CA ASP A 520 24.50 1.60 -2.80
C ASP A 520 25.77 2.35 -3.28
N GLY A 521 25.66 3.06 -4.41
CA GLY A 521 26.72 3.84 -5.01
C GLY A 521 27.68 3.03 -5.90
N THR A 522 27.48 1.71 -6.04
CA THR A 522 28.34 0.88 -6.89
C THR A 522 27.95 0.93 -8.35
N LYS A 523 28.92 0.66 -9.24
CA LYS A 523 28.70 0.56 -10.69
C LYS A 523 27.88 -0.66 -11.06
N GLU A 524 27.99 -1.73 -10.31
CA GLU A 524 27.22 -2.96 -10.45
C GLU A 524 25.73 -2.68 -10.18
N MET A 525 25.44 -1.94 -9.11
CA MET A 525 24.06 -1.55 -8.81
C MET A 525 23.50 -0.55 -9.82
N ALA A 526 24.31 0.37 -10.36
CA ALA A 526 23.85 1.25 -11.44
C ALA A 526 23.26 0.47 -12.62
N LYS A 527 23.93 -0.61 -13.08
CA LYS A 527 23.43 -1.47 -14.17
C LYS A 527 22.12 -2.20 -13.80
N ARG A 528 21.98 -2.62 -12.55
CA ARG A 528 20.77 -3.29 -12.05
C ARG A 528 19.60 -2.29 -11.93
N ILE A 529 19.87 -1.11 -11.39
CA ILE A 529 18.92 0.00 -11.25
C ILE A 529 18.35 0.37 -12.61
N GLU A 530 19.22 0.60 -13.61
CA GLU A 530 18.81 0.91 -14.98
C GLU A 530 17.84 -0.14 -15.52
N ARG A 531 18.18 -1.42 -15.48
CA ARG A 531 17.34 -2.51 -15.99
C ARG A 531 16.02 -2.64 -15.25
N VAL A 532 16.06 -2.68 -13.92
CA VAL A 532 14.87 -2.87 -13.09
C VAL A 532 13.90 -1.71 -13.25
N LEU A 533 14.41 -0.47 -13.14
CA LEU A 533 13.56 0.72 -13.16
C LEU A 533 13.12 1.13 -14.58
N THR A 534 13.69 0.53 -15.63
CA THR A 534 13.17 0.58 -17.01
C THR A 534 12.11 -0.50 -17.23
N ASN A 535 12.41 -1.75 -16.89
CA ASN A 535 11.58 -2.90 -17.25
C ASN A 535 10.29 -2.96 -16.43
N ASP A 536 10.35 -2.62 -15.15
CA ASP A 536 9.19 -2.66 -14.25
C ASP A 536 8.04 -1.74 -14.73
N PRO A 537 8.22 -0.42 -14.92
CA PRO A 537 7.19 0.42 -15.50
C PRO A 537 6.93 0.12 -17.00
N GLY A 538 7.94 -0.35 -17.73
CA GLY A 538 7.80 -0.75 -19.13
C GLY A 538 6.79 -1.87 -19.33
N LEU A 539 6.70 -2.82 -18.39
CA LEU A 539 5.68 -3.86 -18.43
C LEU A 539 4.26 -3.28 -18.25
N GLY A 540 4.13 -2.21 -17.47
CA GLY A 540 2.87 -1.48 -17.35
C GLY A 540 2.43 -0.86 -18.67
N VAL A 541 3.36 -0.22 -19.40
CA VAL A 541 3.10 0.29 -20.74
C VAL A 541 2.70 -0.83 -21.69
N ALA A 542 3.49 -1.93 -21.74
CA ALA A 542 3.23 -3.08 -22.60
C ALA A 542 1.83 -3.68 -22.36
N ARG A 543 1.45 -3.87 -21.10
CA ARG A 543 0.12 -4.37 -20.74
C ARG A 543 -1.02 -3.50 -21.27
N HIS A 544 -0.89 -2.16 -21.15
CA HIS A 544 -1.92 -1.24 -21.63
C HIS A 544 -1.92 -1.11 -23.15
N VAL A 545 -0.76 -1.30 -23.81
CA VAL A 545 -0.68 -1.45 -25.26
C VAL A 545 -1.41 -2.71 -25.72
N ASP A 546 -1.15 -3.84 -25.07
CA ASP A 546 -1.80 -5.12 -25.37
C ASP A 546 -3.33 -5.04 -25.21
N ALA A 547 -3.79 -4.37 -24.17
CA ALA A 547 -5.21 -4.10 -23.95
C ALA A 547 -5.83 -3.07 -24.92
N GLY A 548 -5.06 -2.49 -25.84
CA GLY A 548 -5.54 -1.62 -26.91
C GLY A 548 -5.82 -0.18 -26.48
N TYR A 549 -5.18 0.33 -25.43
CA TYR A 549 -5.30 1.74 -25.05
C TYR A 549 -4.51 2.65 -26.02
N PRO A 550 -5.19 3.59 -26.73
CA PRO A 550 -4.52 4.46 -27.71
C PRO A 550 -3.41 5.31 -27.10
N GLU A 551 -3.57 5.73 -25.84
CA GLU A 551 -2.59 6.49 -25.08
C GLU A 551 -1.30 5.70 -24.91
N ALA A 552 -1.39 4.43 -24.48
CA ALA A 552 -0.27 3.53 -24.30
C ALA A 552 0.44 3.21 -25.62
N ILE A 553 -0.33 2.99 -26.70
CA ILE A 553 0.21 2.74 -28.03
C ILE A 553 1.04 3.95 -28.52
N ARG A 554 0.51 5.17 -28.39
CA ARG A 554 1.23 6.39 -28.73
C ARG A 554 2.49 6.56 -27.88
N PHE A 555 2.37 6.32 -26.57
CA PHE A 555 3.48 6.43 -25.63
C PHE A 555 4.58 5.41 -25.94
N ALA A 556 4.23 4.15 -26.17
CA ALA A 556 5.19 3.10 -26.52
C ALA A 556 5.97 3.42 -27.81
N LYS A 557 5.27 3.90 -28.86
CA LYS A 557 5.93 4.35 -30.11
C LYS A 557 6.89 5.51 -29.87
N LYS A 558 6.52 6.48 -29.03
CA LYS A 558 7.36 7.64 -28.69
C LYS A 558 8.61 7.25 -27.91
N THR A 559 8.47 6.29 -26.98
CA THR A 559 9.53 5.91 -26.02
C THR A 559 10.33 4.68 -26.43
N GLY A 560 9.94 3.99 -27.51
CA GLY A 560 10.64 2.82 -28.03
C GLY A 560 10.38 1.53 -27.24
N VAL A 561 9.32 1.45 -26.45
CA VAL A 561 8.89 0.19 -25.83
C VAL A 561 8.49 -0.79 -26.93
N LYS A 562 9.18 -1.93 -26.98
CA LYS A 562 8.96 -2.95 -28.01
C LYS A 562 7.78 -3.84 -27.65
N VAL A 563 6.70 -3.74 -28.41
CA VAL A 563 5.53 -4.61 -28.29
C VAL A 563 5.38 -5.34 -29.64
N PRO A 564 5.73 -6.63 -29.72
CA PRO A 564 5.86 -7.34 -31.02
C PRO A 564 4.59 -7.39 -31.88
N MET A 565 3.42 -7.33 -31.25
CA MET A 565 2.11 -7.42 -31.93
C MET A 565 1.51 -6.06 -32.29
N GLN A 566 2.27 -4.94 -32.17
CA GLN A 566 1.79 -3.57 -32.40
C GLN A 566 2.56 -2.86 -33.52
#